data_b656b20600abf306fd9c77413322d637
#
_entry.id   b656b20600abf306fd9c77413322d637
#
_cell.length_a   1.000
_cell.length_b   1.000
_cell.length_c   1.000
_cell.angle_alpha   90.00
_cell.angle_beta   90.00
_cell.angle_gamma   90.00
#
_symmetry.space_group_name_H-M   'P 1'
#
loop_
_entity.id
_entity.type
_entity.pdbx_description
1 polymer ?
#
loop_
_entity_poly.entity_id
_entity_poly.type
_entity_poly.pdbx_seq_one_letter_code
_entity_poly.pdbx_strand_id
1 'polypeptide(L)'
;MKTTLFALALLGLQLLGSAQVTAAEEAHVALIKSVSGNVRVLRQNATLDAQAGTTLEVADRLQAGPDATAAIVFLDGTLLTLGSDADVQLRDYLFEPKRSRYGFSLYLTKGSAIYSSGKIGKVAPDTVKIETPTATIGVRGTRFLVQAQ
;
A
#
# COMPACT_ATOMS: atom_id res chain seq x y z
N MET A 1 49.79 58.96 -25.95
CA MET A 1 50.39 58.68 -24.68
C MET A 1 49.40 58.05 -23.76
N LYS A 2 49.58 56.87 -23.35
CA LYS A 2 48.95 56.06 -22.31
C LYS A 2 47.42 56.12 -22.21
N THR A 3 46.76 55.37 -22.98
CA THR A 3 45.33 54.99 -22.83
C THR A 3 45.25 53.65 -22.15
N THR A 4 44.83 53.67 -20.92
CA THR A 4 44.53 52.45 -20.14
C THR A 4 43.14 51.99 -20.47
N LEU A 5 43.03 50.83 -21.11
CA LEU A 5 41.78 50.12 -21.27
C LEU A 5 41.41 49.45 -19.97
N PHE A 6 40.30 49.85 -19.39
CA PHE A 6 39.59 49.12 -18.32
C PHE A 6 38.72 48.04 -18.96
N ALA A 7 39.11 46.82 -18.85
CA ALA A 7 38.27 45.67 -19.20
C ALA A 7 37.36 45.35 -17.98
N LEU A 8 36.10 45.64 -18.11
CA LEU A 8 35.09 45.23 -17.13
C LEU A 8 34.69 43.79 -17.40
N ALA A 9 35.21 42.88 -16.61
CA ALA A 9 34.78 41.48 -16.63
C ALA A 9 33.44 41.35 -15.87
N LEU A 10 32.33 41.20 -16.61
CA LEU A 10 31.03 40.83 -16.06
C LEU A 10 31.06 39.33 -15.70
N LEU A 11 31.23 39.04 -14.40
CA LEU A 11 31.10 37.73 -13.86
C LEU A 11 29.62 37.39 -13.69
N GLY A 12 29.03 36.75 -14.70
CA GLY A 12 27.68 36.22 -14.62
C GLY A 12 27.60 35.04 -13.71
N LEU A 13 27.14 35.25 -12.47
CA LEU A 13 26.85 34.18 -11.51
C LEU A 13 25.58 33.45 -11.96
N GLN A 14 25.73 32.35 -12.65
CA GLN A 14 24.65 31.42 -13.00
C GLN A 14 24.25 30.67 -11.72
N LEU A 15 23.19 31.11 -11.06
CA LEU A 15 22.49 30.33 -10.05
C LEU A 15 21.74 29.17 -10.75
N LEU A 16 22.44 28.05 -10.93
CA LEU A 16 21.79 26.78 -11.23
C LEU A 16 21.01 26.36 -9.99
N GLY A 17 19.74 26.77 -9.96
CA GLY A 17 18.78 26.25 -9.01
C GLY A 17 18.59 24.76 -9.29
N SER A 18 19.27 23.90 -8.55
CA SER A 18 18.96 22.49 -8.50
C SER A 18 17.56 22.33 -7.92
N ALA A 19 16.56 22.18 -8.78
CA ALA A 19 15.26 21.71 -8.37
C ALA A 19 15.48 20.29 -7.79
N GLN A 20 15.54 20.21 -6.48
CA GLN A 20 15.45 18.92 -5.79
C GLN A 20 14.02 18.43 -6.02
N VAL A 21 13.88 17.51 -6.97
CA VAL A 21 12.71 16.66 -7.04
C VAL A 21 12.76 15.77 -5.81
N THR A 22 12.12 16.22 -4.73
CA THR A 22 11.77 15.31 -3.65
C THR A 22 10.79 14.33 -4.25
N ALA A 23 11.28 13.15 -4.63
CA ALA A 23 10.40 12.01 -4.83
C ALA A 23 9.66 11.84 -3.50
N ALA A 24 8.37 12.16 -3.47
CA ALA A 24 7.51 11.77 -2.39
C ALA A 24 7.66 10.24 -2.32
N GLU A 25 8.25 9.75 -1.25
CA GLU A 25 8.33 8.33 -0.95
C GLU A 25 6.87 7.89 -0.83
N GLU A 26 6.35 7.26 -1.89
CA GLU A 26 4.99 6.76 -1.91
C GLU A 26 4.88 5.81 -0.73
N ALA A 27 4.03 6.15 0.22
CA ALA A 27 3.91 5.45 1.48
C ALA A 27 3.21 4.11 1.24
N HIS A 28 3.95 3.10 0.75
CA HIS A 28 3.44 1.76 0.62
C HIS A 28 3.16 1.14 2.00
N VAL A 29 2.08 0.41 2.08
CA VAL A 29 1.61 -0.22 3.33
C VAL A 29 1.79 -1.73 3.31
N ALA A 30 1.92 -2.30 2.13
CA ALA A 30 2.07 -3.74 1.93
C ALA A 30 2.83 -4.07 0.65
N LEU A 31 3.24 -5.32 0.55
CA LEU A 31 3.93 -5.90 -0.58
C LEU A 31 3.24 -7.19 -1.00
N ILE A 32 3.03 -7.39 -2.29
CA ILE A 32 2.60 -8.67 -2.84
C ILE A 32 3.79 -9.63 -2.83
N LYS A 33 3.68 -10.70 -2.07
CA LYS A 33 4.72 -11.71 -1.90
C LYS A 33 4.72 -12.75 -3.01
N SER A 34 3.52 -13.16 -3.43
CA SER A 34 3.34 -14.14 -4.49
C SER A 34 1.98 -13.97 -5.16
N VAL A 35 1.92 -14.34 -6.43
CA VAL A 35 0.69 -14.34 -7.25
C VAL A 35 0.64 -15.63 -8.04
N SER A 36 -0.54 -16.23 -8.12
CA SER A 36 -0.87 -17.31 -9.05
C SER A 36 -2.15 -16.95 -9.80
N GLY A 37 -2.16 -17.12 -11.10
CA GLY A 37 -3.27 -16.68 -11.93
C GLY A 37 -3.29 -15.16 -12.17
N ASN A 38 -4.45 -14.65 -12.56
CA ASN A 38 -4.64 -13.24 -12.90
C ASN A 38 -5.11 -12.46 -11.66
N VAL A 39 -4.27 -11.55 -11.19
CA VAL A 39 -4.62 -10.62 -10.11
C VAL A 39 -4.27 -9.21 -10.56
N ARG A 40 -5.17 -8.27 -10.34
CA ARG A 40 -5.00 -6.85 -10.70
C ARG A 40 -5.10 -5.96 -9.48
N VAL A 41 -4.33 -4.88 -9.51
CA VAL A 41 -4.41 -3.78 -8.54
C VAL A 41 -5.01 -2.56 -9.25
N LEU A 42 -6.11 -2.07 -8.72
CA LEU A 42 -6.74 -0.84 -9.19
C LEU A 42 -6.33 0.29 -8.23
N ARG A 43 -5.58 1.23 -8.76
CA ARG A 43 -5.09 2.40 -8.01
C ARG A 43 -5.55 3.66 -8.72
N GLN A 44 -6.43 4.44 -8.08
CA GLN A 44 -7.03 5.62 -8.69
C GLN A 44 -7.63 5.29 -10.07
N ASN A 45 -7.07 5.84 -11.15
CA ASN A 45 -7.50 5.62 -12.53
C ASN A 45 -6.63 4.61 -13.30
N ALA A 46 -5.69 3.96 -12.62
CA ALA A 46 -4.77 2.98 -13.22
C ALA A 46 -5.11 1.56 -12.79
N THR A 47 -4.90 0.62 -13.70
CA THR A 47 -4.96 -0.82 -13.43
C THR A 47 -3.58 -1.41 -13.68
N LEU A 48 -3.05 -2.09 -12.67
CA LEU A 48 -1.75 -2.73 -12.70
C LEU A 48 -1.92 -4.25 -12.62
N ASP A 49 -1.16 -4.99 -13.39
CA ASP A 49 -1.05 -6.43 -13.20
C ASP A 49 -0.21 -6.70 -11.94
N ALA A 50 -0.78 -7.44 -11.00
CA ALA A 50 -0.12 -7.77 -9.75
C ALA A 50 0.96 -8.82 -9.98
N GLN A 51 2.13 -8.57 -9.44
CA GLN A 51 3.28 -9.49 -9.46
C GLN A 51 3.91 -9.55 -8.06
N ALA A 52 4.73 -10.57 -7.83
CA ALA A 52 5.59 -10.58 -6.66
C ALA A 52 6.48 -9.33 -6.66
N GLY A 53 6.51 -8.59 -5.56
CA GLY A 53 7.23 -7.32 -5.44
C GLY A 53 6.38 -6.06 -5.70
N THR A 54 5.15 -6.19 -6.20
CA THR A 54 4.23 -5.04 -6.33
C THR A 54 3.90 -4.48 -4.95
N THR A 55 4.16 -3.20 -4.75
CA THR A 55 3.81 -2.47 -3.52
C THR A 55 2.37 -2.01 -3.56
N LEU A 56 1.73 -1.98 -2.39
CA LEU A 56 0.33 -1.56 -2.22
C LEU A 56 0.24 -0.31 -1.34
N GLU A 57 -0.76 0.49 -1.63
CA GLU A 57 -1.07 1.74 -0.93
C GLU A 57 -2.49 1.67 -0.35
N VAL A 58 -2.77 2.55 0.61
CA VAL A 58 -4.16 2.75 1.08
C VAL A 58 -5.04 3.19 -0.10
N ALA A 59 -6.27 2.73 -0.11
CA ALA A 59 -7.27 2.86 -1.17
C ALA A 59 -7.07 1.95 -2.40
N ASP A 60 -5.98 1.22 -2.51
CA ASP A 60 -5.84 0.19 -3.56
C ASP A 60 -6.95 -0.86 -3.44
N ARG A 61 -7.42 -1.31 -4.60
CA ARG A 61 -8.36 -2.42 -4.71
C ARG A 61 -7.69 -3.55 -5.48
N LEU A 62 -7.76 -4.75 -4.92
CA LEU A 62 -7.21 -5.96 -5.53
C LEU A 62 -8.33 -6.84 -6.03
N GLN A 63 -8.21 -7.30 -7.26
CA GLN A 63 -9.15 -8.21 -7.90
C GLN A 63 -8.44 -9.47 -8.36
N ALA A 64 -8.78 -10.59 -7.75
CA ALA A 64 -8.34 -11.92 -8.18
C ALA A 64 -9.36 -12.52 -9.14
N GLY A 65 -8.88 -13.08 -10.24
CA GLY A 65 -9.71 -13.83 -11.18
C GLY A 65 -10.07 -15.23 -10.68
N PRO A 66 -10.80 -16.01 -11.50
CA PRO A 66 -11.07 -17.41 -11.22
C PRO A 66 -9.75 -18.18 -11.05
N ASP A 67 -9.70 -19.06 -10.05
CA ASP A 67 -8.50 -19.86 -9.71
C ASP A 67 -7.22 -19.07 -9.45
N ALA A 68 -7.34 -17.76 -9.22
CA ALA A 68 -6.23 -16.91 -8.88
C ALA A 68 -6.04 -16.80 -7.35
N THR A 69 -4.81 -16.59 -6.94
CA THR A 69 -4.45 -16.38 -5.53
C THR A 69 -3.36 -15.32 -5.44
N ALA A 70 -3.33 -14.59 -4.34
CA ALA A 70 -2.24 -13.67 -4.01
C ALA A 70 -1.95 -13.69 -2.52
N ALA A 71 -0.68 -13.70 -2.16
CA ALA A 71 -0.24 -13.53 -0.78
C ALA A 71 0.37 -12.14 -0.61
N ILE A 72 -0.11 -11.40 0.38
CA ILE A 72 0.23 -10.02 0.66
C ILE A 72 0.78 -9.93 2.08
N VAL A 73 1.89 -9.23 2.26
CA VAL A 73 2.46 -8.94 3.58
C VAL A 73 2.43 -7.44 3.84
N PHE A 74 1.86 -7.05 4.96
CA PHE A 74 1.82 -5.67 5.43
C PHE A 74 3.06 -5.32 6.26
N LEU A 75 3.34 -4.03 6.42
CA LEU A 75 4.51 -3.55 7.17
C LEU A 75 4.54 -4.02 8.63
N ASP A 76 3.39 -4.28 9.24
CA ASP A 76 3.28 -4.81 10.60
C ASP A 76 3.42 -6.35 10.69
N GLY A 77 3.62 -7.02 9.55
CA GLY A 77 3.70 -8.47 9.43
C GLY A 77 2.35 -9.18 9.31
N THR A 78 1.25 -8.45 9.18
CA THR A 78 -0.04 -9.04 8.82
C THR A 78 0.06 -9.72 7.46
N LEU A 79 -0.49 -10.92 7.34
CA LEU A 79 -0.59 -11.66 6.08
C LEU A 79 -2.05 -11.71 5.63
N LEU A 80 -2.26 -11.39 4.37
CA LEU A 80 -3.54 -11.52 3.69
C LEU A 80 -3.37 -12.40 2.47
N THR A 81 -4.12 -13.50 2.40
CA THR A 81 -4.14 -14.37 1.23
C THR A 81 -5.48 -14.27 0.55
N LEU A 82 -5.49 -13.80 -0.69
CA LEU A 82 -6.69 -13.75 -1.53
C LEU A 82 -6.92 -15.09 -2.19
N GLY A 83 -8.16 -15.54 -2.19
CA GLY A 83 -8.62 -16.71 -2.95
C GLY A 83 -9.26 -16.32 -4.28
N SER A 84 -9.82 -17.31 -4.97
CA SER A 84 -10.54 -17.13 -6.23
C SER A 84 -11.62 -16.08 -6.14
N ASP A 85 -11.72 -15.27 -7.18
CA ASP A 85 -12.73 -14.21 -7.32
C ASP A 85 -12.74 -13.16 -6.21
N ALA A 86 -11.71 -13.12 -5.38
CA ALA A 86 -11.61 -12.15 -4.30
C ALA A 86 -11.51 -10.73 -4.85
N ASP A 87 -12.31 -9.84 -4.26
CA ASP A 87 -12.32 -8.41 -4.54
C ASP A 87 -12.21 -7.66 -3.22
N VAL A 88 -11.03 -7.12 -2.94
CA VAL A 88 -10.66 -6.51 -1.66
C VAL A 88 -10.18 -5.10 -1.86
N GLN A 89 -10.68 -4.18 -1.04
CA GLN A 89 -10.21 -2.80 -0.95
C GLN A 89 -9.48 -2.56 0.37
N LEU A 90 -8.29 -1.99 0.29
CA LEU A 90 -7.54 -1.47 1.43
C LEU A 90 -8.13 -0.12 1.85
N ARG A 91 -8.95 -0.08 2.91
CA ARG A 91 -9.62 1.16 3.31
C ARG A 91 -8.79 2.04 4.22
N ASP A 92 -8.07 1.41 5.14
CA ASP A 92 -7.23 2.12 6.10
C ASP A 92 -6.07 1.24 6.55
N TYR A 93 -4.92 1.88 6.73
CA TYR A 93 -3.76 1.24 7.32
C TYR A 93 -2.89 2.28 8.02
N LEU A 94 -2.64 2.07 9.31
CA LEU A 94 -1.78 2.91 10.12
C LEU A 94 -0.92 2.03 11.02
N PHE A 95 0.39 2.17 10.91
CA PHE A 95 1.34 1.45 11.75
C PHE A 95 2.44 2.40 12.23
N GLU A 96 2.19 3.08 13.33
CA GLU A 96 3.13 4.00 13.97
C GLU A 96 3.39 3.57 15.43
N PRO A 97 4.19 2.52 15.66
CA PRO A 97 4.42 1.98 17.01
C PRO A 97 5.04 2.96 17.98
N LYS A 98 5.89 3.88 17.49
CA LYS A 98 6.50 4.93 18.34
C LYS A 98 5.48 5.92 18.90
N ARG A 99 4.32 6.06 18.25
CA ARG A 99 3.22 6.94 18.64
C ARG A 99 2.02 6.19 19.20
N SER A 100 2.12 4.86 19.30
CA SER A 100 1.00 3.97 19.67
C SER A 100 -0.25 4.20 18.82
N ARG A 101 -0.07 4.45 17.52
CA ARG A 101 -1.14 4.67 16.56
C ARG A 101 -1.22 3.50 15.59
N TYR A 102 -2.40 2.89 15.53
CA TYR A 102 -2.65 1.69 14.76
C TYR A 102 -4.02 1.76 14.10
N GLY A 103 -4.12 1.21 12.89
CA GLY A 103 -5.36 1.06 12.16
C GLY A 103 -5.19 0.03 11.05
N PHE A 104 -6.22 -0.77 10.84
CA PHE A 104 -6.28 -1.74 9.77
C PHE A 104 -7.71 -1.96 9.34
N SER A 105 -8.05 -1.63 8.10
CA SER A 105 -9.40 -1.82 7.59
C SER A 105 -9.38 -2.34 6.15
N LEU A 106 -10.08 -3.45 5.95
CA LEU A 106 -10.30 -4.08 4.64
C LEU A 106 -11.79 -4.17 4.35
N TYR A 107 -12.14 -4.08 3.07
CA TYR A 107 -13.47 -4.38 2.60
C TYR A 107 -13.41 -5.49 1.54
N LEU A 108 -13.99 -6.63 1.86
CA LEU A 108 -14.12 -7.77 0.95
C LEU A 108 -15.50 -7.71 0.28
N THR A 109 -15.54 -7.32 -1.00
CA THR A 109 -16.79 -7.23 -1.76
C THR A 109 -17.34 -8.61 -2.10
N LYS A 110 -16.45 -9.52 -2.52
CA LYS A 110 -16.77 -10.92 -2.86
C LYS A 110 -15.53 -11.80 -2.80
N GLY A 111 -15.75 -13.10 -2.89
CA GLY A 111 -14.69 -14.10 -2.86
C GLY A 111 -14.22 -14.43 -1.46
N SER A 112 -13.01 -14.91 -1.32
CA SER A 112 -12.46 -15.33 -0.04
C SER A 112 -11.11 -14.71 0.25
N ALA A 113 -10.84 -14.49 1.53
CA ALA A 113 -9.56 -14.03 2.01
C ALA A 113 -9.21 -14.68 3.35
N ILE A 114 -7.95 -15.04 3.52
CA ILE A 114 -7.42 -15.51 4.80
C ILE A 114 -6.60 -14.39 5.41
N TYR A 115 -6.98 -13.97 6.59
CA TYR A 115 -6.27 -13.00 7.40
C TYR A 115 -5.44 -13.71 8.47
N SER A 116 -4.19 -13.32 8.63
CA SER A 116 -3.33 -13.74 9.73
C SER A 116 -2.74 -12.52 10.41
N SER A 117 -3.01 -12.37 11.69
CA SER A 117 -2.61 -11.20 12.48
C SER A 117 -1.10 -10.98 12.50
N GLY A 118 -0.71 -9.73 12.22
CA GLY A 118 0.60 -9.19 12.50
C GLY A 118 0.64 -8.47 13.85
N LYS A 119 1.50 -7.45 13.93
CA LYS A 119 1.68 -6.69 15.17
C LYS A 119 0.45 -5.88 15.55
N ILE A 120 -0.24 -5.25 14.59
CA ILE A 120 -1.45 -4.46 14.87
C ILE A 120 -2.51 -5.32 15.54
N GLY A 121 -2.80 -6.50 15.01
CA GLY A 121 -3.81 -7.40 15.58
C GLY A 121 -3.46 -7.93 16.97
N LYS A 122 -2.19 -7.90 17.37
CA LYS A 122 -1.72 -8.30 18.70
C LYS A 122 -1.76 -7.15 19.71
N VAL A 123 -1.35 -5.94 19.31
CA VAL A 123 -1.23 -4.80 20.23
C VAL A 123 -2.47 -3.92 20.27
N ALA A 124 -3.24 -3.88 19.20
CA ALA A 124 -4.42 -3.05 19.05
C ALA A 124 -5.53 -3.78 18.26
N PRO A 125 -6.01 -4.94 18.73
CA PRO A 125 -6.98 -5.76 17.99
C PRO A 125 -8.30 -5.00 17.69
N ASP A 126 -8.71 -4.08 18.53
CA ASP A 126 -9.92 -3.29 18.36
C ASP A 126 -9.83 -2.30 17.16
N THR A 127 -8.63 -2.07 16.64
CA THR A 127 -8.42 -1.22 15.46
C THR A 127 -8.46 -2.01 14.14
N VAL A 128 -8.55 -3.33 14.20
CA VAL A 128 -8.63 -4.20 13.02
C VAL A 128 -10.09 -4.43 12.66
N LYS A 129 -10.45 -4.05 11.44
CA LYS A 129 -11.81 -4.21 10.90
C LYS A 129 -11.76 -4.88 9.54
N ILE A 130 -12.55 -5.91 9.36
CA ILE A 130 -12.78 -6.53 8.06
C ILE A 130 -14.26 -6.46 7.79
N GLU A 131 -14.62 -5.79 6.73
CA GLU A 131 -16.00 -5.53 6.35
C GLU A 131 -16.35 -6.30 5.07
N THR A 132 -17.57 -6.75 5.01
CA THR A 132 -18.21 -7.32 3.82
C THR A 132 -19.52 -6.58 3.56
N PRO A 133 -20.23 -6.81 2.44
CA PRO A 133 -21.52 -6.18 2.21
C PRO A 133 -22.59 -6.45 3.29
N THR A 134 -22.43 -7.55 4.05
CA THR A 134 -23.43 -8.01 5.03
C THR A 134 -22.94 -8.02 6.47
N ALA A 135 -21.65 -7.81 6.72
CA ALA A 135 -21.08 -7.93 8.06
C ALA A 135 -19.85 -7.04 8.26
N THR A 136 -19.63 -6.64 9.51
CA THR A 136 -18.37 -6.07 9.98
C THR A 136 -17.79 -7.03 11.02
N ILE A 137 -16.55 -7.45 10.79
CA ILE A 137 -15.86 -8.41 11.62
C ILE A 137 -14.78 -7.69 12.43
N GLY A 138 -14.96 -7.69 13.75
CA GLY A 138 -13.92 -7.31 14.69
C GLY A 138 -12.99 -8.51 14.93
N VAL A 139 -11.70 -8.29 14.89
CA VAL A 139 -10.73 -9.37 14.93
C VAL A 139 -10.14 -9.53 16.32
N ARG A 140 -10.40 -10.69 16.93
CA ARG A 140 -9.68 -11.17 18.10
C ARG A 140 -9.17 -12.57 17.79
N GLY A 141 -8.05 -12.69 17.16
CA GLY A 141 -7.52 -13.99 16.80
C GLY A 141 -6.31 -13.89 15.90
N THR A 142 -5.67 -15.00 15.68
CA THR A 142 -4.42 -15.05 14.92
C THR A 142 -4.65 -15.32 13.44
N ARG A 143 -5.67 -16.10 13.10
CA ARG A 143 -5.96 -16.49 11.72
C ARG A 143 -7.42 -16.88 11.54
N PHE A 144 -8.04 -16.38 10.46
CA PHE A 144 -9.41 -16.76 10.08
C PHE A 144 -9.64 -16.58 8.58
N LEU A 145 -10.64 -17.27 8.07
CA LEU A 145 -11.15 -17.17 6.70
C LEU A 145 -12.39 -16.26 6.69
N VAL A 146 -12.41 -15.30 5.78
CA VAL A 146 -13.59 -14.51 5.46
C VAL A 146 -14.05 -14.87 4.06
N GLN A 147 -15.35 -15.04 3.90
CA GLN A 147 -15.97 -15.31 2.61
C GLN A 147 -17.17 -14.39 2.41
N ALA A 148 -17.23 -13.72 1.28
CA ALA A 148 -18.35 -12.92 0.81
C ALA A 148 -18.89 -13.51 -0.50
N GLN A 149 -20.22 -13.50 -0.66
CA GLN A 149 -20.89 -14.00 -1.86
C GLN A 149 -21.36 -12.83 -2.73
#